data_a68ad18751eaae2e26d763697f571a47
#
_entry.id   a68ad18751eaae2e26d763697f571a47
#
_cell.length_a   1.000
_cell.length_b   1.000
_cell.length_c   1.000
_cell.angle_alpha   90.00
_cell.angle_beta   90.00
_cell.angle_gamma   90.00
#
_symmetry.space_group_name_H-M   'P 1'
#
loop_
_entity.id
_entity.type
_entity.pdbx_description
1 polymer ?
#
loop_
_entity_poly.entity_id
_entity_poly.type
_entity_poly.pdbx_seq_one_letter_code
_entity_poly.pdbx_strand_id
1 'polypeptide(L)'
;EGPLDQQIDQALRFVDKNMRVEAIKLVGREDIPQYHLGAVFEAIVNAVAHRDYSMTGRKIRLHLFADRLELYSPGALPNSLTLEGLMDNTVTRNETIVNLLSRYYSAREEAGRQALIERRGEGVPRIMRESEQLSGKAPDYSLIDENELKLTIYAASKEGKQEQ
;
A
#
# COMPACT_ATOMS: atom_id res chain seq x y z
N GLU A 1 -13.56 -14.03 -0.08
CA GLU A 1 -14.55 -13.48 -1.01
C GLU A 1 -15.51 -12.61 -0.23
N GLY A 2 -15.90 -11.46 -0.79
CA GLY A 2 -16.79 -10.50 -0.13
C GLY A 2 -16.72 -9.13 -0.80
N PRO A 3 -17.43 -8.12 -0.27
CA PRO A 3 -17.32 -6.74 -0.73
C PRO A 3 -15.89 -6.21 -0.69
N LEU A 4 -15.54 -5.31 -1.60
CA LEU A 4 -14.17 -4.80 -1.75
C LEU A 4 -13.65 -4.10 -0.49
N ASP A 5 -14.48 -3.33 0.19
CA ASP A 5 -14.17 -2.66 1.45
C ASP A 5 -13.77 -3.66 2.54
N GLN A 6 -14.50 -4.77 2.66
CA GLN A 6 -14.17 -5.84 3.61
C GLN A 6 -12.87 -6.56 3.24
N GLN A 7 -12.61 -6.77 1.95
CA GLN A 7 -11.36 -7.39 1.49
C GLN A 7 -10.16 -6.50 1.80
N ILE A 8 -10.28 -5.18 1.60
CA ILE A 8 -9.24 -4.21 1.95
C ILE A 8 -8.98 -4.22 3.46
N ASP A 9 -10.04 -4.13 4.27
CA ASP A 9 -9.92 -4.16 5.73
C ASP A 9 -9.30 -5.47 6.24
N GLN A 10 -9.66 -6.61 5.65
CA GLN A 10 -9.09 -7.91 6.01
C GLN A 10 -7.61 -8.02 5.65
N ALA A 11 -7.21 -7.52 4.47
CA ALA A 11 -5.81 -7.51 4.05
C ALA A 11 -4.96 -6.62 4.97
N LEU A 12 -5.45 -5.43 5.35
CA LEU A 12 -4.77 -4.55 6.29
C LEU A 12 -4.62 -5.20 7.67
N ARG A 13 -5.69 -5.81 8.19
CA ARG A 13 -5.65 -6.53 9.48
C ARG A 13 -4.70 -7.72 9.45
N PHE A 14 -4.58 -8.40 8.32
CA PHE A 14 -3.61 -9.48 8.15
C PHE A 14 -2.18 -8.97 8.33
N VAL A 15 -1.82 -7.84 7.71
CA VAL A 15 -0.50 -7.23 7.87
C VAL A 15 -0.29 -6.78 9.32
N ASP A 16 -1.23 -6.05 9.89
CA ASP A 16 -1.16 -5.54 11.27
C ASP A 16 -0.93 -6.65 12.31
N LYS A 17 -1.63 -7.78 12.16
CA LYS A 17 -1.50 -8.92 13.09
C LYS A 17 -0.23 -9.74 12.91
N ASN A 18 0.37 -9.75 11.72
CA ASN A 18 1.49 -10.63 11.39
C ASN A 18 2.81 -9.87 11.25
N MET A 19 2.81 -8.53 11.17
CA MET A 19 4.03 -7.74 11.18
C MET A 19 4.67 -7.73 12.57
N ARG A 20 5.98 -7.55 12.60
CA ARG A 20 6.74 -7.39 13.85
C ARG A 20 6.61 -5.94 14.32
N VAL A 21 6.63 -5.78 15.65
CA VAL A 21 6.82 -4.49 16.32
C VAL A 21 8.08 -4.60 17.16
N GLU A 22 9.09 -3.81 16.82
CA GLU A 22 10.35 -3.79 17.56
C GLU A 22 10.35 -2.65 18.57
N ALA A 23 10.69 -2.96 19.84
CA ALA A 23 10.83 -1.97 20.88
C ALA A 23 12.30 -1.49 20.96
N ILE A 24 12.53 -0.20 20.82
CA ILE A 24 13.83 0.43 21.05
C ILE A 24 13.81 1.15 22.41
N LYS A 25 14.78 0.83 23.27
CA LYS A 25 15.01 1.54 24.53
C LYS A 25 16.08 2.61 24.30
N LEU A 26 15.66 3.86 24.07
CA LEU A 26 16.52 5.03 24.16
C LEU A 26 16.17 5.81 25.45
N VAL A 27 15.74 7.04 25.39
CA VAL A 27 15.28 7.84 26.54
C VAL A 27 13.79 7.57 26.88
N GLY A 28 13.24 6.49 26.34
CA GLY A 28 11.87 5.99 26.47
C GLY A 28 11.68 4.76 25.58
N ARG A 29 10.57 4.05 25.77
CA ARG A 29 10.20 2.95 24.88
C ARG A 29 9.59 3.55 23.59
N GLU A 30 10.22 3.30 22.46
CA GLU A 30 9.65 3.57 21.13
C GLU A 30 9.37 2.23 20.44
N ASP A 31 8.12 2.02 20.05
CA ASP A 31 7.71 0.83 19.32
C ASP A 31 7.74 1.15 17.81
N ILE A 32 8.62 0.46 17.07
CA ILE A 32 8.78 0.64 15.64
C ILE A 32 8.07 -0.52 14.93
N PRO A 33 6.98 -0.25 14.19
CA PRO A 33 6.31 -1.28 13.40
C PRO A 33 7.17 -1.65 12.20
N GLN A 34 7.04 -2.89 11.73
CA GLN A 34 7.75 -3.39 10.56
C GLN A 34 7.38 -2.63 9.28
N TYR A 35 6.13 -2.21 9.17
CA TYR A 35 5.58 -1.44 8.03
C TYR A 35 4.73 -0.28 8.53
N HIS A 36 4.69 0.82 7.76
CA HIS A 36 3.78 1.93 8.00
C HIS A 36 2.37 1.54 7.53
N LEU A 37 1.44 1.31 8.45
CA LEU A 37 0.09 0.81 8.12
C LEU A 37 -0.69 1.72 7.17
N GLY A 38 -0.52 3.04 7.27
CA GLY A 38 -1.14 3.99 6.34
C GLY A 38 -0.63 3.80 4.91
N ALA A 39 0.67 3.58 4.72
CA ALA A 39 1.26 3.30 3.40
C ALA A 39 0.79 1.94 2.86
N VAL A 40 0.70 0.92 3.71
CA VAL A 40 0.18 -0.41 3.33
C VAL A 40 -1.29 -0.33 2.92
N PHE A 41 -2.10 0.42 3.67
CA PHE A 41 -3.51 0.65 3.34
C PHE A 41 -3.65 1.29 1.96
N GLU A 42 -2.91 2.38 1.71
CA GLU A 42 -2.92 3.08 0.44
C GLU A 42 -2.47 2.17 -0.71
N ALA A 43 -1.46 1.32 -0.48
CA ALA A 43 -1.02 0.33 -1.47
C ALA A 43 -2.11 -0.68 -1.81
N ILE A 44 -2.84 -1.19 -0.82
CA ILE A 44 -3.96 -2.13 -1.03
C ILE A 44 -5.09 -1.46 -1.80
N VAL A 45 -5.48 -0.23 -1.42
CA VAL A 45 -6.51 0.54 -2.12
C VAL A 45 -6.12 0.80 -3.57
N ASN A 46 -4.88 1.20 -3.82
CA ASN A 46 -4.36 1.40 -5.18
C ASN A 46 -4.38 0.11 -6.00
N ALA A 47 -3.98 -1.02 -5.42
CA ALA A 47 -4.03 -2.32 -6.09
C ALA A 47 -5.47 -2.68 -6.51
N VAL A 48 -6.46 -2.43 -5.66
CA VAL A 48 -7.89 -2.65 -5.96
C VAL A 48 -8.38 -1.66 -7.03
N ALA A 49 -8.05 -0.38 -6.91
CA ALA A 49 -8.48 0.69 -7.80
C ALA A 49 -7.94 0.54 -9.23
N HIS A 50 -6.70 0.05 -9.36
CA HIS A 50 -5.99 -0.06 -10.64
C HIS A 50 -5.95 -1.47 -11.22
N ARG A 51 -6.51 -2.48 -10.52
CA ARG A 51 -6.62 -3.85 -11.02
C ARG A 51 -7.32 -3.89 -12.36
N ASP A 52 -6.82 -4.72 -13.27
CA ASP A 52 -7.53 -5.07 -14.48
C ASP A 52 -8.59 -6.14 -14.20
N TYR A 53 -9.84 -5.72 -14.10
CA TYR A 53 -10.97 -6.61 -13.82
C TYR A 53 -11.38 -7.49 -15.00
N SER A 54 -10.87 -7.23 -16.21
CA SER A 54 -11.05 -8.14 -17.34
C SER A 54 -10.28 -9.44 -17.20
N MET A 55 -9.21 -9.42 -16.38
CA MET A 55 -8.40 -10.60 -16.03
C MET A 55 -9.08 -11.43 -14.92
N THR A 56 -10.19 -12.10 -15.23
CA THR A 56 -11.04 -12.80 -14.26
C THR A 56 -10.34 -13.93 -13.49
N GLY A 57 -9.35 -14.58 -14.10
CA GLY A 57 -8.59 -15.67 -13.48
C GLY A 57 -7.45 -15.24 -12.55
N ARG A 58 -7.09 -13.95 -12.51
CA ARG A 58 -5.98 -13.42 -11.72
C ARG A 58 -6.48 -12.65 -10.50
N LYS A 59 -5.83 -12.82 -9.35
CA LYS A 59 -6.19 -12.18 -8.08
C LYS A 59 -5.08 -11.23 -7.64
N ILE A 60 -5.45 -10.19 -6.88
CA ILE A 60 -4.49 -9.43 -6.08
C ILE A 60 -3.90 -10.38 -5.05
N ARG A 61 -2.60 -10.35 -4.86
CA ARG A 61 -1.87 -11.18 -3.91
C ARG A 61 -1.01 -10.31 -3.02
N LEU A 62 -1.07 -10.55 -1.72
CA LEU A 62 -0.23 -9.90 -0.72
C LEU A 62 0.59 -10.98 -0.02
N HIS A 63 1.91 -10.82 -0.06
CA HIS A 63 2.87 -11.71 0.58
C HIS A 63 3.67 -10.94 1.61
N LEU A 64 3.72 -11.47 2.82
CA LEU A 64 4.46 -10.90 3.93
C LEU A 64 5.70 -11.77 4.21
N PHE A 65 6.88 -11.16 4.03
CA PHE A 65 8.17 -11.79 4.32
C PHE A 65 8.82 -11.16 5.55
N ALA A 66 9.92 -11.71 6.00
CA ALA A 66 10.65 -11.19 7.15
C ALA A 66 11.27 -9.80 6.90
N ASP A 67 11.65 -9.53 5.65
CA ASP A 67 12.38 -8.34 5.21
C ASP A 67 11.58 -7.41 4.30
N ARG A 68 10.41 -7.85 3.79
CA ARG A 68 9.60 -7.08 2.86
C ARG A 68 8.15 -7.56 2.79
N LEU A 69 7.29 -6.70 2.30
CA LEU A 69 5.94 -6.99 1.85
C LEU A 69 5.89 -6.86 0.32
N GLU A 70 5.29 -7.82 -0.35
CA GLU A 70 5.05 -7.77 -1.79
C GLU A 70 3.55 -7.78 -2.09
N LEU A 71 3.12 -6.83 -2.91
CA LEU A 71 1.74 -6.70 -3.36
C LEU A 71 1.69 -6.78 -4.88
N TYR A 72 0.95 -7.76 -5.39
CA TYR A 72 0.77 -8.03 -6.81
C TYR A 72 -0.64 -7.64 -7.24
N SER A 73 -0.75 -6.82 -8.29
CA SER A 73 -2.01 -6.41 -8.88
C SER A 73 -2.06 -6.79 -10.36
N PRO A 74 -3.06 -7.57 -10.80
CA PRO A 74 -3.23 -7.91 -12.21
C PRO A 74 -3.50 -6.67 -13.06
N GLY A 75 -2.79 -6.56 -14.17
CA GLY A 75 -2.88 -5.50 -15.16
C GLY A 75 -1.55 -4.79 -15.38
N ALA A 76 -1.26 -4.49 -16.64
CA ALA A 76 -0.15 -3.62 -17.02
C ALA A 76 -0.44 -2.18 -16.59
N LEU A 77 0.58 -1.34 -16.62
CA LEU A 77 0.36 0.12 -16.56
C LEU A 77 -0.50 0.57 -17.77
N PRO A 78 -1.38 1.57 -17.61
CA PRO A 78 -2.05 2.17 -18.74
C PRO A 78 -1.02 2.58 -19.82
N ASN A 79 -1.37 2.46 -21.09
CA ASN A 79 -0.45 2.63 -22.23
C ASN A 79 0.34 3.95 -22.28
N SER A 80 -0.07 4.95 -21.52
CA SER A 80 0.57 6.26 -21.40
C SER A 80 1.47 6.40 -20.16
N LEU A 81 1.53 5.39 -19.28
CA LEU A 81 2.25 5.45 -18.01
C LEU A 81 3.50 4.59 -18.04
N THR A 82 4.61 5.18 -17.61
CA THR A 82 5.83 4.46 -17.23
C THR A 82 5.86 4.23 -15.73
N LEU A 83 6.73 3.34 -15.24
CA LEU A 83 6.95 3.16 -13.80
C LEU A 83 7.38 4.48 -13.12
N GLU A 84 8.20 5.27 -13.80
CA GLU A 84 8.64 6.61 -13.33
C GLU A 84 7.46 7.59 -13.26
N GLY A 85 6.55 7.53 -14.22
CA GLY A 85 5.35 8.38 -14.28
C GLY A 85 4.27 8.05 -13.25
N LEU A 86 4.39 6.93 -12.50
CA LEU A 86 3.45 6.60 -11.42
C LEU A 86 3.42 7.64 -10.30
N MET A 87 4.54 8.35 -10.09
CA MET A 87 4.64 9.39 -9.06
C MET A 87 3.86 10.66 -9.42
N ASP A 88 3.78 10.97 -10.72
CA ASP A 88 3.29 12.26 -11.22
C ASP A 88 1.87 12.18 -11.82
N ASN A 89 1.39 10.98 -12.11
CA ASN A 89 0.15 10.78 -12.84
C ASN A 89 -0.93 10.08 -12.02
N THR A 90 -2.11 10.70 -12.02
CA THR A 90 -3.31 10.21 -11.33
C THR A 90 -4.26 9.43 -12.26
N VAL A 91 -3.71 8.72 -13.24
CA VAL A 91 -4.55 7.93 -14.17
C VAL A 91 -5.17 6.76 -13.43
N THR A 92 -6.49 6.77 -13.33
CA THR A 92 -7.27 5.74 -12.67
C THR A 92 -7.94 4.84 -13.68
N ARG A 93 -7.69 3.53 -13.59
CA ARG A 93 -8.34 2.54 -14.46
C ARG A 93 -9.83 2.36 -14.13
N ASN A 94 -10.19 2.41 -12.87
CA ASN A 94 -11.53 2.13 -12.36
C ASN A 94 -12.09 3.30 -11.55
N GLU A 95 -12.46 4.40 -12.20
CA GLU A 95 -12.94 5.63 -11.52
C GLU A 95 -14.15 5.39 -10.64
N THR A 96 -15.08 4.51 -11.05
CA THR A 96 -16.24 4.16 -10.23
C THR A 96 -15.84 3.52 -8.90
N ILE A 97 -14.88 2.60 -8.92
CA ILE A 97 -14.37 1.94 -7.70
C ILE A 97 -13.70 2.96 -6.78
N VAL A 98 -12.85 3.84 -7.34
CA VAL A 98 -12.19 4.90 -6.57
C VAL A 98 -13.20 5.83 -5.92
N ASN A 99 -14.21 6.25 -6.66
CA ASN A 99 -15.26 7.14 -6.15
C ASN A 99 -16.08 6.47 -5.01
N LEU A 100 -16.41 5.18 -5.16
CA LEU A 100 -17.14 4.44 -4.14
C LEU A 100 -16.30 4.22 -2.88
N LEU A 101 -15.04 3.82 -3.01
CA LEU A 101 -14.13 3.64 -1.89
C LEU A 101 -13.87 4.97 -1.16
N SER A 102 -13.65 6.06 -1.89
CA SER A 102 -13.47 7.39 -1.30
C SER A 102 -14.68 7.81 -0.45
N ARG A 103 -15.89 7.61 -0.95
CA ARG A 103 -17.13 7.91 -0.19
C ARG A 103 -17.29 7.02 1.03
N TYR A 104 -17.01 5.73 0.90
CA TYR A 104 -17.11 4.77 2.00
C TYR A 104 -16.15 5.12 3.15
N TYR A 105 -14.91 5.44 2.84
CA TYR A 105 -13.91 5.77 3.84
C TYR A 105 -14.12 7.17 4.44
N SER A 106 -14.55 8.17 3.66
CA SER A 106 -14.93 9.48 4.18
C SER A 106 -16.07 9.38 5.19
N ALA A 107 -17.09 8.57 4.92
CA ALA A 107 -18.19 8.35 5.86
C ALA A 107 -17.72 7.66 7.17
N ARG A 108 -16.68 6.83 7.11
CA ARG A 108 -16.07 6.24 8.32
C ARG A 108 -15.27 7.23 9.13
N GLU A 109 -14.63 8.22 8.50
CA GLU A 109 -13.94 9.33 9.17
C GLU A 109 -14.92 10.19 9.98
N GLU A 110 -16.02 10.60 9.38
CA GLU A 110 -17.08 11.38 10.04
C GLU A 110 -17.64 10.63 11.25
N ALA A 111 -17.63 9.30 11.25
CA ALA A 111 -18.02 8.47 12.38
C ALA A 111 -16.91 8.30 13.46
N GLY A 112 -15.83 9.09 13.42
CA GLY A 112 -14.76 9.10 14.42
C GLY A 112 -13.77 7.93 14.29
N ARG A 113 -13.75 7.24 13.15
CA ARG A 113 -12.75 6.21 12.83
C ARG A 113 -11.63 6.86 12.02
N GLN A 114 -10.40 6.61 12.45
CA GLN A 114 -9.20 7.26 11.91
C GLN A 114 -9.15 7.27 10.38
N ALA A 115 -9.00 8.46 9.81
CA ALA A 115 -8.83 8.69 8.38
C ALA A 115 -7.61 7.96 7.83
N LEU A 116 -7.83 7.08 6.89
CA LEU A 116 -6.76 6.35 6.22
C LEU A 116 -6.59 6.77 4.76
N ILE A 117 -7.57 7.46 4.17
CA ILE A 117 -7.49 7.95 2.80
C ILE A 117 -7.33 9.46 2.81
N GLU A 118 -6.18 9.93 2.39
CA GLU A 118 -5.96 11.32 2.02
C GLU A 118 -6.29 11.56 0.53
N ARG A 119 -6.39 12.82 0.16
CA ARG A 119 -6.90 13.37 -1.10
C ARG A 119 -6.41 12.63 -2.36
N ARG A 120 -7.23 12.68 -3.41
CA ARG A 120 -6.91 12.19 -4.77
C ARG A 120 -5.52 12.65 -5.23
N GLY A 121 -4.71 11.70 -5.70
CA GLY A 121 -3.41 11.96 -6.32
C GLY A 121 -2.20 11.80 -5.44
N GLU A 122 -2.36 11.56 -4.13
CA GLU A 122 -1.24 11.40 -3.19
C GLU A 122 -0.91 9.93 -2.86
N GLY A 123 -1.64 8.96 -3.42
CA GLY A 123 -1.51 7.55 -3.07
C GLY A 123 -0.11 6.99 -3.25
N VAL A 124 0.45 7.04 -4.45
CA VAL A 124 1.81 6.54 -4.71
C VAL A 124 2.87 7.39 -4.01
N PRO A 125 2.86 8.74 -4.09
CA PRO A 125 3.78 9.58 -3.31
C PRO A 125 3.76 9.29 -1.81
N ARG A 126 2.59 9.04 -1.23
CA ARG A 126 2.45 8.68 0.18
C ARG A 126 3.08 7.33 0.51
N ILE A 127 2.80 6.30 -0.31
CA ILE A 127 3.39 4.97 -0.16
C ILE A 127 4.92 5.09 -0.14
N MET A 128 5.49 5.80 -1.11
CA MET A 128 6.93 6.00 -1.23
C MET A 128 7.51 6.70 0.00
N ARG A 129 7.00 7.88 0.33
CA ARG A 129 7.49 8.72 1.42
C ARG A 129 7.43 8.03 2.78
N GLU A 130 6.25 7.54 3.16
CA GLU A 130 6.04 6.98 4.51
C GLU A 130 6.78 5.65 4.71
N SER A 131 6.87 4.83 3.66
CA SER A 131 7.62 3.59 3.72
C SER A 131 9.13 3.83 3.79
N GLU A 132 9.65 4.77 2.99
CA GLU A 132 11.07 5.13 3.01
C GLU A 132 11.49 5.78 4.33
N GLN A 133 10.67 6.67 4.87
CA GLN A 133 10.93 7.28 6.20
C GLN A 133 11.01 6.24 7.31
N LEU A 134 10.21 5.18 7.24
CA LEU A 134 10.21 4.14 8.26
C LEU A 134 11.37 3.15 8.10
N SER A 135 11.63 2.69 6.87
CA SER A 135 12.59 1.59 6.61
C SER A 135 13.98 2.07 6.19
N GLY A 136 14.12 3.36 5.79
CA GLY A 136 15.33 3.89 5.16
C GLY A 136 15.51 3.44 3.71
N LYS A 137 14.55 2.73 3.13
CA LYS A 137 14.61 2.21 1.76
C LYS A 137 13.31 2.49 1.01
N ALA A 138 13.44 3.14 -0.16
CA ALA A 138 12.30 3.44 -1.00
C ALA A 138 11.62 2.15 -1.49
N PRO A 139 10.27 2.10 -1.50
CA PRO A 139 9.54 1.02 -2.18
C PRO A 139 9.89 0.93 -3.66
N ASP A 140 9.72 -0.26 -4.23
CA ASP A 140 10.02 -0.54 -5.61
C ASP A 140 8.77 -1.04 -6.36
N TYR A 141 8.53 -0.49 -7.55
CA TYR A 141 7.51 -0.96 -8.48
C TYR A 141 8.18 -1.68 -9.65
N SER A 142 7.68 -2.85 -10.00
CA SER A 142 8.13 -3.62 -11.16
C SER A 142 6.96 -4.26 -11.91
N LEU A 143 7.14 -4.45 -13.21
CA LEU A 143 6.19 -5.19 -14.06
C LEU A 143 6.64 -6.65 -14.17
N ILE A 144 5.72 -7.57 -13.93
CA ILE A 144 5.90 -9.00 -14.11
C ILE A 144 5.18 -9.42 -15.39
N ASP A 145 5.93 -9.97 -16.35
CA ASP A 145 5.40 -10.48 -17.62
C ASP A 145 4.48 -9.49 -18.36
N GLU A 146 4.75 -8.19 -18.23
CA GLU A 146 3.96 -7.08 -18.81
C GLU A 146 2.47 -7.06 -18.42
N ASN A 147 2.01 -7.95 -17.54
CA ASN A 147 0.61 -8.14 -17.21
C ASN A 147 0.29 -8.06 -15.71
N GLU A 148 1.27 -7.80 -14.89
CA GLU A 148 1.08 -7.70 -13.45
C GLU A 148 2.04 -6.67 -12.85
N LEU A 149 1.50 -5.75 -12.06
CA LEU A 149 2.28 -4.79 -11.31
C LEU A 149 2.63 -5.36 -9.94
N LYS A 150 3.91 -5.34 -9.59
CA LYS A 150 4.39 -5.70 -8.25
C LYS A 150 4.91 -4.46 -7.53
N LEU A 151 4.41 -4.23 -6.32
CA LEU A 151 4.97 -3.29 -5.35
C LEU A 151 5.71 -4.05 -4.27
N THR A 152 6.95 -3.66 -3.98
CA THR A 152 7.75 -4.14 -2.86
C THR A 152 7.94 -3.03 -1.84
N ILE A 153 7.49 -3.25 -0.61
CA ILE A 153 7.71 -2.35 0.55
C ILE A 153 8.69 -3.05 1.49
N TYR A 154 9.79 -2.39 1.81
CA TYR A 154 10.82 -2.95 2.66
C TYR A 154 10.49 -2.77 4.14
N ALA A 155 10.85 -3.77 4.95
CA ALA A 155 10.65 -3.77 6.38
C ALA A 155 11.57 -2.77 7.08
N ALA A 156 11.07 -2.10 8.13
CA ALA A 156 11.92 -1.38 9.06
C ALA A 156 12.89 -2.34 9.76
N SER A 157 14.15 -1.93 9.92
CA SER A 157 15.17 -2.67 10.65
C SER A 157 15.85 -1.76 11.65
N LYS A 158 16.41 -2.37 12.72
CA LYS A 158 17.18 -1.63 13.75
C LYS A 158 18.44 -0.96 13.20
N GLU A 159 19.01 -1.51 12.13
CA GLU A 159 20.28 -1.06 11.55
C GLU A 159 20.16 0.27 10.80
N GLY A 160 18.98 0.59 10.24
CA GLY A 160 18.76 1.81 9.48
C GLY A 160 18.68 3.12 10.30
N LYS A 161 18.59 3.05 11.64
CA LYS A 161 18.48 4.24 12.51
C LYS A 161 19.78 4.58 13.27
N GLN A 162 20.85 3.81 13.12
CA GLN A 162 22.14 4.11 13.80
C GLN A 162 23.11 4.98 13.01
N GLU A 163 22.78 5.37 11.77
CA GLU A 163 23.64 6.20 10.89
C GLU A 163 23.08 7.61 10.63
N GLN A 164 22.31 8.18 11.55
CA GLN A 164 21.94 9.60 11.49
C GLN A 164 22.28 10.32 12.80
#